data_06f7098c6f543069f388e6cc2cd30f45
#
_entry.id   06f7098c6f543069f388e6cc2cd30f45
#
_cell.length_a   1.000
_cell.length_b   1.000
_cell.length_c   1.000
_cell.angle_alpha   90.00
_cell.angle_beta   90.00
_cell.angle_gamma   90.00
#
_symmetry.space_group_name_H-M   'P 1'
#
loop_
_entity.id
_entity.type
_entity.pdbx_description
1 polymer ?
#
loop_
_entity_poly.entity_id
_entity_poly.type
_entity_poly.pdbx_seq_one_letter_code
_entity_poly.pdbx_strand_id
1 'polypeptide(L)'
;MTAHENKILGEGLTYDDVLLVPAYSEVLPREVNIQTKFTRNITINVPIISAAMDTVTESKMAIAMAQEGGIGVLHKNMTIEAQALKVRKVKRAESGMIMDPVTLPLTAKVIDAKKAMAEYGIGGIPIVDEDGTLKGIVTNRDLRFEHDKKRPIVEVMTSENLVTAAVGTSLNDAEIILQQHKIEKLLIVDDNYKLSGLITFRDITKLSQKPMANKDQYGRLRVAAAIGVTGDAVDRAEALVNAGVDAVVIDTAHGHTKGVVGVLKEIKGKFPNLDVIVGNIATGAAAKYLVEAGADAVKVGIGPGSICTTRVVAGVGFPQFSAVLEVAAAIKGTGVPVIADGGIRYTGDIPKAIAAGADTVMLGSLLAGTKESPGETIIYEGRKFKSYRGMGSVEAMQTGSKDRYFQDVEDDIKKLVPEGIVGRVPYKGDLYESIHQFIGGLRAGMGYCGAKDIATLKETGQFVKITASGINESHPHDVTITKESPNYSR
;
A
#
# COMPACT_ATOMS: atom_id res chain seq x y z
N MET A 1 45.85 10.71 -8.09
CA MET A 1 44.86 9.62 -8.19
C MET A 1 44.88 9.11 -9.61
N THR A 2 45.15 7.84 -9.83
CA THR A 2 45.16 7.23 -11.17
C THR A 2 43.74 7.12 -11.72
N ALA A 3 43.57 7.11 -13.05
CA ALA A 3 42.24 7.02 -13.69
C ALA A 3 41.40 5.77 -13.27
N HIS A 4 42.02 4.80 -12.60
CA HIS A 4 41.38 3.57 -12.07
C HIS A 4 40.72 3.80 -10.70
N GLU A 5 41.20 4.72 -9.87
CA GLU A 5 40.63 4.98 -8.52
C GLU A 5 39.22 5.58 -8.55
N ASN A 6 38.86 6.24 -9.66
CA ASN A 6 37.51 6.82 -9.83
C ASN A 6 36.42 5.83 -10.33
N LYS A 7 36.79 4.60 -10.70
CA LYS A 7 35.83 3.61 -11.20
C LYS A 7 35.22 2.74 -10.11
N ILE A 8 35.92 2.60 -8.98
CA ILE A 8 35.44 1.81 -7.82
C ILE A 8 35.03 2.82 -6.75
N LEU A 9 33.72 2.91 -6.49
CA LEU A 9 33.14 3.84 -5.52
C LEU A 9 33.36 3.40 -4.07
N GLY A 10 33.74 2.15 -3.86
CA GLY A 10 33.98 1.57 -2.53
C GLY A 10 33.31 0.21 -2.36
N GLU A 11 33.16 -0.22 -1.12
CA GLU A 11 32.52 -1.47 -0.74
C GLU A 11 31.02 -1.24 -0.51
N GLY A 12 30.17 -2.04 -1.15
CA GLY A 12 28.73 -2.01 -0.95
C GLY A 12 28.26 -3.12 0.01
N LEU A 13 27.39 -2.78 0.95
CA LEU A 13 26.90 -3.65 2.01
C LEU A 13 25.41 -3.99 1.82
N THR A 14 25.04 -5.22 2.11
CA THR A 14 23.67 -5.72 2.25
C THR A 14 23.23 -5.68 3.72
N TYR A 15 21.98 -6.06 4.02
CA TYR A 15 21.53 -6.17 5.41
C TYR A 15 22.22 -7.30 6.17
N ASP A 16 22.76 -8.32 5.47
CA ASP A 16 23.51 -9.40 6.09
C ASP A 16 24.90 -8.99 6.57
N ASP A 17 25.48 -7.94 5.98
CA ASP A 17 26.82 -7.50 6.28
C ASP A 17 26.91 -6.64 7.54
N VAL A 18 25.78 -6.31 8.15
CA VAL A 18 25.71 -5.39 9.30
C VAL A 18 24.76 -5.88 10.40
N LEU A 19 25.07 -5.49 11.65
CA LEU A 19 24.14 -5.56 12.76
C LEU A 19 24.00 -4.19 13.42
N LEU A 20 22.79 -3.89 13.93
CA LEU A 20 22.58 -2.74 14.81
C LEU A 20 23.28 -2.97 16.15
N VAL A 21 23.98 -1.94 16.62
CA VAL A 21 24.65 -1.98 17.92
C VAL A 21 23.64 -1.62 19.00
N PRO A 22 23.48 -2.46 20.06
CA PRO A 22 22.63 -2.12 21.20
C PRO A 22 23.12 -0.84 21.88
N ALA A 23 22.18 -0.03 22.36
CA ALA A 23 22.46 1.21 23.06
C ALA A 23 21.70 1.26 24.40
N TYR A 24 22.06 2.23 25.26
CA TYR A 24 21.28 2.48 26.48
C TYR A 24 19.83 2.81 26.12
N SER A 25 18.89 2.17 26.80
CA SER A 25 17.46 2.28 26.51
C SER A 25 16.65 2.53 27.78
N GLU A 26 15.81 3.54 27.72
CA GLU A 26 14.75 3.83 28.68
C GLU A 26 13.35 3.51 28.11
N VAL A 27 13.30 2.89 26.92
CA VAL A 27 12.06 2.67 26.15
C VAL A 27 11.77 1.17 26.06
N LEU A 28 10.57 0.76 26.44
CA LEU A 28 10.12 -0.62 26.24
C LEU A 28 9.58 -0.81 24.81
N PRO A 29 9.75 -1.97 24.19
CA PRO A 29 9.26 -2.25 22.83
C PRO A 29 7.78 -1.90 22.60
N ARG A 30 6.92 -2.04 23.62
CA ARG A 30 5.49 -1.73 23.54
C ARG A 30 5.19 -0.22 23.51
N GLU A 31 6.15 0.62 23.92
CA GLU A 31 6.00 2.07 24.09
C GLU A 31 6.51 2.86 22.88
N VAL A 32 7.27 2.18 21.98
CA VAL A 32 7.84 2.86 20.82
C VAL A 32 6.76 3.25 19.79
N ASN A 33 6.89 4.43 19.22
CA ASN A 33 6.06 4.92 18.13
C ASN A 33 6.69 4.55 16.78
N ILE A 34 5.96 3.76 15.97
CA ILE A 34 6.41 3.32 14.64
C ILE A 34 5.75 4.10 13.50
N GLN A 35 4.99 5.14 13.81
CA GLN A 35 4.39 6.02 12.79
C GLN A 35 5.49 6.74 12.01
N THR A 36 5.29 6.87 10.70
CA THR A 36 6.29 7.43 9.80
C THR A 36 5.69 8.07 8.55
N LYS A 37 6.53 8.76 7.77
CA LYS A 37 6.16 9.35 6.49
C LYS A 37 6.23 8.29 5.37
N PHE A 38 5.15 8.20 4.60
CA PHE A 38 5.10 7.46 3.34
C PHE A 38 5.47 8.35 2.15
N THR A 39 4.93 9.56 2.16
CA THR A 39 5.28 10.64 1.24
C THR A 39 5.47 11.92 2.05
N ARG A 40 5.82 13.02 1.38
CA ARG A 40 5.94 14.34 2.01
C ARG A 40 4.69 14.71 2.83
N ASN A 41 3.50 14.38 2.32
CA ASN A 41 2.22 14.80 2.89
C ASN A 41 1.45 13.66 3.59
N ILE A 42 1.78 12.39 3.31
CA ILE A 42 1.07 11.23 3.86
C ILE A 42 1.89 10.57 4.95
N THR A 43 1.30 10.45 6.14
CA THR A 43 1.82 9.67 7.27
C THR A 43 1.07 8.35 7.34
N ILE A 44 1.78 7.25 7.67
CA ILE A 44 1.22 5.92 7.90
C ILE A 44 1.59 5.41 9.29
N ASN A 45 0.76 4.54 9.86
CA ASN A 45 0.90 4.08 11.25
C ASN A 45 1.92 2.95 11.41
N VAL A 46 2.20 2.21 10.34
CA VAL A 46 3.15 1.09 10.30
C VAL A 46 4.05 1.27 9.08
N PRO A 47 5.39 1.23 9.21
CA PRO A 47 6.34 1.55 8.14
C PRO A 47 6.48 0.45 7.08
N ILE A 48 5.39 -0.24 6.74
CA ILE A 48 5.39 -1.38 5.82
C ILE A 48 4.47 -1.11 4.62
N ILE A 49 4.99 -1.37 3.42
CA ILE A 49 4.31 -1.19 2.14
C ILE A 49 4.29 -2.52 1.40
N SER A 50 3.16 -2.93 0.82
CA SER A 50 3.14 -4.07 -0.08
C SER A 50 3.48 -3.66 -1.52
N ALA A 51 4.38 -4.45 -2.16
CA ALA A 51 4.97 -4.11 -3.44
C ALA A 51 3.97 -4.16 -4.61
N ALA A 52 4.19 -3.28 -5.60
CA ALA A 52 3.39 -3.17 -6.82
C ALA A 52 3.65 -4.34 -7.80
N MET A 53 3.37 -5.55 -7.36
CA MET A 53 3.60 -6.78 -8.14
C MET A 53 2.29 -7.54 -8.30
N ASP A 54 2.08 -8.12 -9.48
CA ASP A 54 0.82 -8.78 -9.85
C ASP A 54 0.55 -10.10 -9.10
N THR A 55 1.54 -10.59 -8.35
CA THR A 55 1.41 -11.72 -7.41
C THR A 55 1.47 -11.30 -5.94
N VAL A 56 1.50 -9.98 -5.63
CA VAL A 56 1.58 -9.45 -4.26
C VAL A 56 0.40 -8.56 -3.92
N THR A 57 0.15 -7.49 -4.70
CA THR A 57 -0.79 -6.45 -4.29
C THR A 57 -1.92 -6.22 -5.28
N GLU A 58 -3.08 -6.73 -4.94
CA GLU A 58 -4.38 -6.30 -5.47
C GLU A 58 -5.28 -5.75 -4.35
N SER A 59 -6.56 -5.49 -4.65
CA SER A 59 -7.47 -4.84 -3.69
C SER A 59 -7.57 -5.56 -2.33
N LYS A 60 -7.54 -6.90 -2.28
CA LYS A 60 -7.60 -7.65 -1.01
C LYS A 60 -6.38 -7.37 -0.14
N MET A 61 -5.17 -7.44 -0.72
CA MET A 61 -3.93 -7.11 -0.04
C MET A 61 -3.89 -5.63 0.38
N ALA A 62 -4.27 -4.71 -0.51
CA ALA A 62 -4.26 -3.29 -0.20
C ALA A 62 -5.22 -2.92 0.96
N ILE A 63 -6.40 -3.55 1.01
CA ILE A 63 -7.35 -3.40 2.12
C ILE A 63 -6.71 -3.90 3.42
N ALA A 64 -6.21 -5.13 3.43
CA ALA A 64 -5.62 -5.72 4.63
C ALA A 64 -4.38 -4.94 5.11
N MET A 65 -3.50 -4.49 4.20
CA MET A 65 -2.35 -3.65 4.54
C MET A 65 -2.76 -2.33 5.20
N ALA A 66 -3.77 -1.66 4.65
CA ALA A 66 -4.26 -0.41 5.23
C ALA A 66 -4.94 -0.63 6.59
N GLN A 67 -5.66 -1.73 6.78
CA GLN A 67 -6.25 -2.14 8.06
C GLN A 67 -5.20 -2.39 9.15
N GLU A 68 -4.04 -2.92 8.79
CA GLU A 68 -2.91 -3.15 9.69
C GLU A 68 -2.00 -1.91 9.83
N GLY A 69 -2.38 -0.77 9.27
CA GLY A 69 -1.69 0.52 9.44
C GLY A 69 -0.61 0.84 8.41
N GLY A 70 -0.31 -0.08 7.50
CA GLY A 70 0.56 0.12 6.35
C GLY A 70 -0.17 0.69 5.13
N ILE A 71 0.37 0.46 3.93
CA ILE A 71 -0.29 0.83 2.67
C ILE A 71 0.05 -0.16 1.56
N GLY A 72 -0.92 -0.47 0.70
CA GLY A 72 -0.71 -1.28 -0.49
C GLY A 72 -0.52 -0.44 -1.74
N VAL A 73 0.42 -0.85 -2.61
CA VAL A 73 0.59 -0.26 -3.94
C VAL A 73 0.03 -1.22 -4.99
N LEU A 74 -1.09 -0.85 -5.60
CA LEU A 74 -1.71 -1.64 -6.67
C LEU A 74 -0.81 -1.66 -7.91
N HIS A 75 -0.57 -2.84 -8.47
CA HIS A 75 0.22 -2.98 -9.69
C HIS A 75 -0.51 -2.47 -10.94
N LYS A 76 0.24 -2.17 -12.00
CA LYS A 76 -0.29 -1.65 -13.28
C LYS A 76 -0.53 -2.70 -14.37
N ASN A 77 -0.21 -3.99 -14.14
CA ASN A 77 -0.43 -5.07 -15.10
C ASN A 77 -1.92 -5.38 -15.29
N MET A 78 -2.68 -4.38 -15.69
CA MET A 78 -4.12 -4.43 -15.98
C MET A 78 -4.53 -3.16 -16.72
N THR A 79 -5.75 -3.15 -17.26
CA THR A 79 -6.28 -1.93 -17.92
C THR A 79 -6.44 -0.80 -16.92
N ILE A 80 -6.52 0.44 -17.42
CA ILE A 80 -6.71 1.66 -16.62
C ILE A 80 -7.99 1.54 -15.78
N GLU A 81 -9.09 1.08 -16.40
CA GLU A 81 -10.40 0.93 -15.76
C GLU A 81 -10.37 -0.12 -14.65
N ALA A 82 -9.69 -1.25 -14.89
CA ALA A 82 -9.56 -2.31 -13.90
C ALA A 82 -8.76 -1.84 -12.68
N GLN A 83 -7.68 -1.08 -12.87
CA GLN A 83 -6.88 -0.53 -11.77
C GLN A 83 -7.67 0.52 -10.98
N ALA A 84 -8.36 1.43 -11.66
CA ALA A 84 -9.25 2.42 -11.04
C ALA A 84 -10.39 1.75 -10.24
N LEU A 85 -10.97 0.66 -10.77
CA LEU A 85 -11.98 -0.13 -10.05
C LEU A 85 -11.40 -0.75 -8.76
N LYS A 86 -10.14 -1.23 -8.77
CA LYS A 86 -9.48 -1.75 -7.57
C LYS A 86 -9.23 -0.65 -6.53
N VAL A 87 -8.86 0.57 -6.94
CA VAL A 87 -8.77 1.74 -6.05
C VAL A 87 -10.13 2.01 -5.41
N ARG A 88 -11.19 2.15 -6.21
CA ARG A 88 -12.56 2.35 -5.68
C ARG A 88 -12.97 1.26 -4.69
N LYS A 89 -12.59 0.00 -4.95
CA LYS A 89 -12.87 -1.13 -4.05
C LYS A 89 -12.17 -0.98 -2.70
N VAL A 90 -10.93 -0.50 -2.66
CA VAL A 90 -10.21 -0.22 -1.40
C VAL A 90 -10.88 0.94 -0.66
N LYS A 91 -11.16 2.04 -1.35
CA LYS A 91 -11.82 3.23 -0.77
C LYS A 91 -13.20 2.94 -0.19
N ARG A 92 -13.93 1.96 -0.74
CA ARG A 92 -15.25 1.52 -0.27
C ARG A 92 -15.21 0.43 0.79
N ALA A 93 -14.08 -0.25 1.00
CA ALA A 93 -13.98 -1.39 1.92
C ALA A 93 -14.19 -0.99 3.38
N GLU A 94 -13.66 0.15 3.77
CA GLU A 94 -13.96 0.85 5.00
C GLU A 94 -14.07 2.34 4.69
N SER A 95 -15.22 2.87 4.92
CA SER A 95 -15.48 4.31 4.79
C SER A 95 -16.16 4.76 6.06
N GLY A 96 -15.59 5.72 6.76
CA GLY A 96 -16.30 6.38 7.85
C GLY A 96 -17.54 7.11 7.35
N MET A 97 -17.49 7.57 6.08
CA MET A 97 -18.60 8.15 5.35
C MET A 97 -18.56 7.72 3.89
N ILE A 98 -19.64 7.18 3.38
CA ILE A 98 -19.81 6.84 1.97
C ILE A 98 -20.14 8.13 1.23
N MET A 99 -19.19 8.69 0.47
CA MET A 99 -19.33 9.98 -0.24
C MET A 99 -20.22 9.90 -1.50
N ASP A 100 -20.41 8.73 -2.06
CA ASP A 100 -21.24 8.49 -3.24
C ASP A 100 -22.09 7.24 -2.99
N PRO A 101 -23.13 7.35 -2.15
CA PRO A 101 -23.99 6.22 -1.85
C PRO A 101 -24.80 5.81 -3.05
N VAL A 102 -25.07 4.51 -3.18
CA VAL A 102 -26.03 4.01 -4.18
C VAL A 102 -27.40 4.61 -3.84
N THR A 103 -28.02 5.30 -4.79
CA THR A 103 -29.33 5.93 -4.66
C THR A 103 -30.33 5.33 -5.63
N LEU A 104 -31.61 5.54 -5.37
CA LEU A 104 -32.69 5.24 -6.31
C LEU A 104 -33.60 6.47 -6.47
N PRO A 105 -34.19 6.66 -7.67
CA PRO A 105 -35.15 7.72 -7.90
C PRO A 105 -36.51 7.40 -7.29
N LEU A 106 -37.36 8.42 -7.12
CA LEU A 106 -38.74 8.27 -6.62
C LEU A 106 -39.61 7.32 -7.45
N THR A 107 -39.28 7.15 -8.74
CA THR A 107 -39.98 6.26 -9.68
C THR A 107 -39.61 4.78 -9.52
N ALA A 108 -38.62 4.46 -8.70
CA ALA A 108 -38.15 3.10 -8.47
C ALA A 108 -39.24 2.24 -7.78
N LYS A 109 -39.10 0.92 -7.90
CA LYS A 109 -39.98 -0.08 -7.28
C LYS A 109 -39.20 -0.90 -6.27
N VAL A 110 -39.93 -1.62 -5.41
CA VAL A 110 -39.37 -2.55 -4.42
C VAL A 110 -38.38 -3.52 -5.05
N ILE A 111 -38.64 -4.02 -6.27
CA ILE A 111 -37.71 -4.94 -6.95
C ILE A 111 -36.37 -4.29 -7.26
N ASP A 112 -36.35 -3.01 -7.60
CA ASP A 112 -35.10 -2.29 -7.93
C ASP A 112 -34.25 -2.11 -6.69
N ALA A 113 -34.87 -1.78 -5.56
CA ALA A 113 -34.19 -1.69 -4.27
C ALA A 113 -33.61 -3.06 -3.83
N LYS A 114 -34.39 -4.14 -3.95
CA LYS A 114 -33.92 -5.51 -3.60
C LYS A 114 -32.76 -5.96 -4.50
N LYS A 115 -32.80 -5.64 -5.81
CA LYS A 115 -31.69 -5.93 -6.74
C LYS A 115 -30.43 -5.14 -6.37
N ALA A 116 -30.54 -3.84 -6.18
CA ALA A 116 -29.42 -2.99 -5.82
C ALA A 116 -28.81 -3.41 -4.47
N MET A 117 -29.64 -3.72 -3.46
CA MET A 117 -29.15 -4.22 -2.17
C MET A 117 -28.38 -5.54 -2.30
N ALA A 118 -28.84 -6.47 -3.14
CA ALA A 118 -28.17 -7.75 -3.38
C ALA A 118 -26.87 -7.57 -4.18
N GLU A 119 -26.88 -6.73 -5.22
CA GLU A 119 -25.74 -6.48 -6.10
C GLU A 119 -24.59 -5.78 -5.37
N TYR A 120 -24.92 -4.74 -4.58
CA TYR A 120 -23.93 -3.94 -3.86
C TYR A 120 -23.66 -4.42 -2.42
N GLY A 121 -24.40 -5.41 -1.92
CA GLY A 121 -24.23 -5.95 -0.56
C GLY A 121 -24.59 -4.93 0.53
N ILE A 122 -25.57 -4.05 0.28
CA ILE A 122 -25.95 -2.94 1.17
C ILE A 122 -27.34 -3.17 1.80
N GLY A 123 -27.52 -2.65 3.00
CA GLY A 123 -28.77 -2.82 3.77
C GLY A 123 -29.67 -1.59 3.81
N GLY A 124 -29.44 -0.59 2.96
CA GLY A 124 -30.28 0.59 2.84
C GLY A 124 -29.81 1.52 1.72
N ILE A 125 -30.76 2.16 1.08
CA ILE A 125 -30.56 2.99 -0.11
C ILE A 125 -31.30 4.30 0.08
N PRO A 126 -30.61 5.46 0.01
CA PRO A 126 -31.26 6.76 -0.04
C PRO A 126 -32.07 6.92 -1.32
N ILE A 127 -33.22 7.58 -1.20
CA ILE A 127 -34.09 7.93 -2.33
C ILE A 127 -33.96 9.43 -2.59
N VAL A 128 -33.62 9.77 -3.81
CA VAL A 128 -33.39 11.17 -4.24
C VAL A 128 -34.26 11.53 -5.44
N ASP A 129 -34.50 12.81 -5.64
CA ASP A 129 -35.10 13.29 -6.89
C ASP A 129 -34.05 13.50 -8.00
N GLU A 130 -34.47 14.04 -9.14
CA GLU A 130 -33.60 14.27 -10.31
C GLU A 130 -32.46 15.25 -10.01
N ASP A 131 -32.63 16.17 -9.06
CA ASP A 131 -31.62 17.17 -8.66
C ASP A 131 -30.69 16.65 -7.57
N GLY A 132 -30.87 15.42 -7.09
CA GLY A 132 -30.10 14.82 -6.00
C GLY A 132 -30.57 15.24 -4.60
N THR A 133 -31.72 15.91 -4.48
CA THR A 133 -32.30 16.26 -3.17
C THR A 133 -32.83 15.01 -2.47
N LEU A 134 -32.51 14.85 -1.21
CA LEU A 134 -32.93 13.71 -0.40
C LEU A 134 -34.44 13.74 -0.16
N LYS A 135 -35.13 12.61 -0.42
CA LYS A 135 -36.58 12.43 -0.25
C LYS A 135 -36.91 11.34 0.74
N GLY A 136 -36.03 10.37 0.96
CA GLY A 136 -36.28 9.27 1.87
C GLY A 136 -35.13 8.29 1.93
N ILE A 137 -35.34 7.22 2.68
CA ILE A 137 -34.45 6.05 2.71
C ILE A 137 -35.29 4.78 2.75
N VAL A 138 -34.86 3.76 2.01
CA VAL A 138 -35.39 2.40 2.12
C VAL A 138 -34.33 1.46 2.69
N THR A 139 -34.71 0.64 3.67
CA THR A 139 -33.79 -0.24 4.37
C THR A 139 -34.28 -1.71 4.31
N ASN A 140 -33.41 -2.64 4.70
CA ASN A 140 -33.80 -4.05 4.86
C ASN A 140 -34.99 -4.22 5.84
N ARG A 141 -35.17 -3.31 6.80
CA ARG A 141 -36.32 -3.34 7.74
C ARG A 141 -37.61 -3.08 7.00
N ASP A 142 -37.63 -2.10 6.11
CA ASP A 142 -38.82 -1.71 5.34
C ASP A 142 -39.21 -2.78 4.32
N LEU A 143 -38.23 -3.49 3.77
CA LEU A 143 -38.42 -4.51 2.73
C LEU A 143 -38.56 -5.95 3.27
N ARG A 144 -38.41 -6.16 4.58
CA ARG A 144 -38.37 -7.51 5.20
C ARG A 144 -39.61 -8.33 4.93
N PHE A 145 -40.79 -7.69 5.06
CA PHE A 145 -42.09 -8.35 4.88
C PHE A 145 -42.82 -7.85 3.64
N GLU A 146 -42.17 -7.05 2.79
CA GLU A 146 -42.76 -6.59 1.54
C GLU A 146 -42.65 -7.67 0.46
N HIS A 147 -43.79 -8.16 0.01
CA HIS A 147 -43.90 -9.24 -0.98
C HIS A 147 -44.21 -8.71 -2.39
N ASP A 148 -44.88 -7.55 -2.50
CA ASP A 148 -45.18 -6.96 -3.79
C ASP A 148 -43.95 -6.27 -4.38
N LYS A 149 -43.30 -6.99 -5.29
CA LYS A 149 -42.10 -6.49 -6.01
C LYS A 149 -42.35 -5.29 -6.91
N LYS A 150 -43.61 -5.05 -7.32
CA LYS A 150 -44.01 -3.96 -8.23
C LYS A 150 -44.41 -2.70 -7.48
N ARG A 151 -44.55 -2.76 -6.18
CA ARG A 151 -44.97 -1.63 -5.34
C ARG A 151 -44.01 -0.45 -5.50
N PRO A 152 -44.52 0.80 -5.68
CA PRO A 152 -43.67 2.00 -5.75
C PRO A 152 -42.86 2.17 -4.48
N ILE A 153 -41.58 2.60 -4.63
CA ILE A 153 -40.65 2.74 -3.49
C ILE A 153 -41.13 3.82 -2.51
N VAL A 154 -41.81 4.84 -2.98
CA VAL A 154 -42.34 5.96 -2.20
C VAL A 154 -43.39 5.52 -1.16
N GLU A 155 -44.04 4.37 -1.36
CA GLU A 155 -45.02 3.85 -0.42
C GLU A 155 -44.42 2.99 0.70
N VAL A 156 -43.12 2.65 0.58
CA VAL A 156 -42.43 1.77 1.53
C VAL A 156 -41.21 2.43 2.17
N MET A 157 -40.71 3.52 1.59
CA MET A 157 -39.59 4.26 2.13
C MET A 157 -39.98 5.03 3.41
N THR A 158 -39.01 5.27 4.27
CA THR A 158 -39.13 6.26 5.33
C THR A 158 -38.85 7.64 4.74
N SER A 159 -39.83 8.55 4.79
CA SER A 159 -39.76 9.92 4.24
C SER A 159 -40.00 10.99 5.32
N GLU A 160 -40.70 10.63 6.40
CA GLU A 160 -40.99 11.55 7.51
C GLU A 160 -39.95 11.39 8.63
N ASN A 161 -39.62 12.51 9.29
CA ASN A 161 -38.65 12.56 10.39
C ASN A 161 -37.28 11.94 10.05
N LEU A 162 -36.80 12.18 8.82
CA LEU A 162 -35.46 11.74 8.40
C LEU A 162 -34.39 12.35 9.30
N VAL A 163 -33.59 11.50 9.90
CA VAL A 163 -32.43 11.95 10.67
C VAL A 163 -31.28 12.18 9.69
N THR A 164 -30.85 13.42 9.59
CA THR A 164 -29.76 13.86 8.73
C THR A 164 -28.71 14.63 9.54
N ALA A 165 -27.51 14.76 8.98
CA ALA A 165 -26.46 15.62 9.52
C ALA A 165 -25.80 16.40 8.38
N ALA A 166 -25.13 17.50 8.72
CA ALA A 166 -24.45 18.36 7.75
C ALA A 166 -23.13 17.75 7.26
N VAL A 167 -22.68 18.19 6.09
CA VAL A 167 -21.33 17.91 5.59
C VAL A 167 -20.29 18.38 6.61
N GLY A 168 -19.30 17.53 6.92
CA GLY A 168 -18.29 17.82 7.95
C GLY A 168 -18.60 17.27 9.34
N THR A 169 -19.76 16.63 9.55
CA THR A 169 -20.07 15.91 10.79
C THR A 169 -18.98 14.88 11.09
N SER A 170 -18.39 14.95 12.30
CA SER A 170 -17.39 13.98 12.73
C SER A 170 -18.00 12.59 12.95
N LEU A 171 -17.18 11.55 12.89
CA LEU A 171 -17.67 10.18 13.13
C LEU A 171 -18.12 9.98 14.58
N ASN A 172 -17.53 10.69 15.54
CA ASN A 172 -17.97 10.67 16.93
C ASN A 172 -19.35 11.31 17.10
N ASP A 173 -19.60 12.45 16.45
CA ASP A 173 -20.92 13.09 16.46
C ASP A 173 -21.94 12.21 15.73
N ALA A 174 -21.57 11.60 14.62
CA ALA A 174 -22.41 10.65 13.91
C ALA A 174 -22.79 9.44 14.77
N GLU A 175 -21.85 8.88 15.57
CA GLU A 175 -22.13 7.81 16.52
C GLU A 175 -23.17 8.21 17.55
N ILE A 176 -23.04 9.40 18.12
CA ILE A 176 -24.00 9.96 19.09
C ILE A 176 -25.39 10.09 18.48
N ILE A 177 -25.47 10.62 17.25
CA ILE A 177 -26.75 10.78 16.51
C ILE A 177 -27.38 9.41 16.24
N LEU A 178 -26.61 8.44 15.71
CA LEU A 178 -27.08 7.08 15.43
C LEU A 178 -27.61 6.40 16.69
N GLN A 179 -26.93 6.57 17.84
CA GLN A 179 -27.33 6.02 19.13
C GLN A 179 -28.61 6.67 19.67
N GLN A 180 -28.69 8.00 19.67
CA GLN A 180 -29.84 8.76 20.18
C GLN A 180 -31.12 8.41 19.40
N HIS A 181 -31.01 8.33 18.08
CA HIS A 181 -32.17 8.05 17.22
C HIS A 181 -32.40 6.55 16.96
N LYS A 182 -31.53 5.66 17.49
CA LYS A 182 -31.61 4.19 17.31
C LYS A 182 -31.67 3.77 15.84
N ILE A 183 -30.91 4.44 15.00
CA ILE A 183 -30.80 4.18 13.57
C ILE A 183 -29.43 3.59 13.23
N GLU A 184 -29.35 2.86 12.12
CA GLU A 184 -28.10 2.25 11.65
C GLU A 184 -27.42 3.05 10.54
N LYS A 185 -28.10 4.06 10.01
CA LYS A 185 -27.67 4.85 8.85
C LYS A 185 -28.03 6.31 9.06
N LEU A 186 -27.01 7.17 8.94
CA LEU A 186 -27.12 8.61 9.02
C LEU A 186 -26.86 9.21 7.65
N LEU A 187 -27.84 9.93 7.13
CA LEU A 187 -27.76 10.61 5.83
C LEU A 187 -27.06 11.96 6.01
N ILE A 188 -26.06 12.22 5.20
CA ILE A 188 -25.34 13.50 5.20
C ILE A 188 -25.83 14.33 4.04
N VAL A 189 -26.27 15.55 4.34
CA VAL A 189 -26.81 16.49 3.35
C VAL A 189 -26.05 17.80 3.36
N ASP A 190 -26.05 18.48 2.23
CA ASP A 190 -25.53 19.86 2.11
C ASP A 190 -26.60 20.89 2.52
N ASP A 191 -26.24 22.19 2.43
CA ASP A 191 -27.13 23.30 2.78
C ASP A 191 -28.41 23.38 1.92
N ASN A 192 -28.41 22.71 0.74
CA ASN A 192 -29.57 22.62 -0.14
C ASN A 192 -30.34 21.30 0.01
N TYR A 193 -30.08 20.56 1.08
CA TYR A 193 -30.66 19.25 1.36
C TYR A 193 -30.36 18.19 0.30
N LYS A 194 -29.28 18.36 -0.49
CA LYS A 194 -28.81 17.35 -1.43
C LYS A 194 -27.97 16.31 -0.68
N LEU A 195 -28.16 15.07 -1.08
CA LEU A 195 -27.42 13.95 -0.49
C LEU A 195 -25.92 14.07 -0.81
N SER A 196 -25.10 14.23 0.21
CA SER A 196 -23.64 14.33 0.11
C SER A 196 -22.92 13.10 0.63
N GLY A 197 -23.60 12.24 1.40
CA GLY A 197 -23.00 11.03 1.93
C GLY A 197 -23.91 10.21 2.82
N LEU A 198 -23.36 9.08 3.28
CA LEU A 198 -24.04 8.16 4.19
C LEU A 198 -23.03 7.61 5.20
N ILE A 199 -23.34 7.69 6.49
CA ILE A 199 -22.57 7.06 7.58
C ILE A 199 -23.38 5.89 8.13
N THR A 200 -22.75 4.71 8.31
CA THR A 200 -23.42 3.57 8.90
C THR A 200 -22.82 3.17 10.24
N PHE A 201 -23.63 2.62 11.14
CA PHE A 201 -23.17 2.04 12.41
C PHE A 201 -22.07 1.00 12.20
N ARG A 202 -22.19 0.18 11.13
CA ARG A 202 -21.17 -0.82 10.80
C ARG A 202 -19.81 -0.19 10.50
N ASP A 203 -19.79 0.96 9.84
CA ASP A 203 -18.54 1.67 9.50
C ASP A 203 -17.87 2.22 10.76
N ILE A 204 -18.65 2.78 11.69
CA ILE A 204 -18.16 3.25 12.99
C ILE A 204 -17.62 2.08 13.84
N THR A 205 -18.34 0.97 13.91
CA THR A 205 -17.91 -0.22 14.67
C THR A 205 -16.59 -0.80 14.12
N LYS A 206 -16.43 -0.85 12.80
CA LYS A 206 -15.17 -1.27 12.18
C LYS A 206 -14.01 -0.35 12.50
N LEU A 207 -14.25 0.96 12.65
CA LEU A 207 -13.23 1.92 13.06
C LEU A 207 -12.64 1.58 14.43
N SER A 208 -13.48 1.20 15.40
CA SER A 208 -13.04 0.82 16.74
C SER A 208 -12.28 -0.52 16.79
N GLN A 209 -12.54 -1.43 15.85
CA GLN A 209 -11.88 -2.74 15.77
C GLN A 209 -10.47 -2.68 15.18
N LYS A 210 -10.12 -1.66 14.39
CA LYS A 210 -8.82 -1.50 13.71
C LYS A 210 -8.24 -0.09 13.98
N PRO A 211 -7.80 0.19 15.22
CA PRO A 211 -7.33 1.54 15.61
C PRO A 211 -6.07 1.96 14.87
N MET A 212 -5.27 1.00 14.40
CA MET A 212 -4.04 1.27 13.63
C MET A 212 -4.30 1.47 12.14
N ALA A 213 -5.54 1.30 11.65
CA ALA A 213 -5.82 1.40 10.22
C ALA A 213 -5.39 2.75 9.63
N ASN A 214 -4.74 2.67 8.47
CA ASN A 214 -4.26 3.84 7.74
C ASN A 214 -5.42 4.42 6.91
N LYS A 215 -5.96 5.56 7.36
CA LYS A 215 -7.14 6.19 6.78
C LYS A 215 -6.87 7.63 6.35
N ASP A 216 -7.64 8.07 5.34
CA ASP A 216 -7.67 9.47 4.93
C ASP A 216 -8.58 10.30 5.86
N GLN A 217 -8.67 11.59 5.59
CA GLN A 217 -9.50 12.54 6.36
C GLN A 217 -11.00 12.21 6.35
N TYR A 218 -11.46 11.38 5.44
CA TYR A 218 -12.85 10.91 5.33
C TYR A 218 -13.06 9.53 5.96
N GLY A 219 -12.07 8.99 6.67
CA GLY A 219 -12.11 7.67 7.29
C GLY A 219 -12.01 6.49 6.32
N ARG A 220 -11.65 6.74 5.04
CA ARG A 220 -11.48 5.70 4.02
C ARG A 220 -10.06 5.15 4.05
N LEU A 221 -9.91 3.85 3.83
CA LEU A 221 -8.58 3.23 3.73
C LEU A 221 -7.73 3.89 2.66
N ARG A 222 -6.45 4.13 2.96
CA ARG A 222 -5.49 4.68 2.01
C ARG A 222 -4.95 3.60 1.09
N VAL A 223 -4.71 3.99 -0.17
CA VAL A 223 -4.17 3.13 -1.21
C VAL A 223 -3.31 3.93 -2.17
N ALA A 224 -2.18 3.35 -2.58
CA ALA A 224 -1.37 3.86 -3.67
C ALA A 224 -1.49 2.96 -4.91
N ALA A 225 -1.12 3.47 -6.08
CA ALA A 225 -1.15 2.70 -7.32
C ALA A 225 0.05 3.01 -8.20
N ALA A 226 0.60 1.96 -8.83
CA ALA A 226 1.72 2.10 -9.75
C ALA A 226 1.26 2.57 -11.13
N ILE A 227 2.09 3.41 -11.75
CA ILE A 227 1.98 3.84 -13.14
C ILE A 227 3.32 3.62 -13.84
N GLY A 228 3.31 3.58 -15.17
CA GLY A 228 4.52 3.49 -16.00
C GLY A 228 5.01 4.85 -16.47
N VAL A 229 5.80 4.80 -17.55
CA VAL A 229 6.35 5.99 -18.24
C VAL A 229 5.96 6.03 -19.72
N THR A 230 5.06 5.17 -20.13
CA THR A 230 4.50 5.10 -21.49
C THR A 230 3.38 6.14 -21.71
N GLY A 231 2.92 6.26 -22.95
CA GLY A 231 1.94 7.29 -23.36
C GLY A 231 0.62 7.28 -22.58
N ASP A 232 0.28 6.17 -21.89
CA ASP A 232 -0.94 6.05 -21.06
C ASP A 232 -0.76 6.55 -19.60
N ALA A 233 0.43 6.98 -19.21
CA ALA A 233 0.76 7.28 -17.80
C ALA A 233 -0.12 8.39 -17.21
N VAL A 234 -0.39 9.44 -17.96
CA VAL A 234 -1.20 10.59 -17.51
C VAL A 234 -2.67 10.24 -17.45
N ASP A 235 -3.21 9.54 -18.48
CA ASP A 235 -4.60 9.09 -18.49
C ASP A 235 -4.87 8.09 -17.35
N ARG A 236 -3.92 7.21 -17.09
CA ARG A 236 -3.96 6.28 -15.95
C ARG A 236 -3.96 7.05 -14.63
N ALA A 237 -3.08 8.03 -14.46
CA ALA A 237 -3.04 8.87 -13.26
C ALA A 237 -4.39 9.61 -13.06
N GLU A 238 -4.99 10.15 -14.11
CA GLU A 238 -6.29 10.81 -14.05
C GLU A 238 -7.42 9.86 -13.60
N ALA A 239 -7.48 8.67 -14.20
CA ALA A 239 -8.47 7.65 -13.80
C ALA A 239 -8.31 7.21 -12.34
N LEU A 240 -7.05 7.11 -11.85
CA LEU A 240 -6.72 6.79 -10.47
C LEU A 240 -7.11 7.92 -9.51
N VAL A 241 -6.85 9.18 -9.87
CA VAL A 241 -7.26 10.37 -9.09
C VAL A 241 -8.79 10.42 -8.99
N ASN A 242 -9.50 10.22 -10.11
CA ASN A 242 -10.97 10.15 -10.14
C ASN A 242 -11.53 8.97 -9.32
N ALA A 243 -10.74 7.91 -9.11
CA ALA A 243 -11.08 6.80 -8.24
C ALA A 243 -10.76 7.06 -6.76
N GLY A 244 -10.06 8.17 -6.45
CA GLY A 244 -9.70 8.59 -5.10
C GLY A 244 -8.39 8.00 -4.57
N VAL A 245 -7.41 7.70 -5.45
CA VAL A 245 -6.06 7.24 -5.02
C VAL A 245 -5.40 8.30 -4.14
N ASP A 246 -4.64 7.86 -3.12
CA ASP A 246 -3.95 8.77 -2.21
C ASP A 246 -2.56 9.18 -2.72
N ALA A 247 -1.88 8.28 -3.44
CA ALA A 247 -0.60 8.55 -4.08
C ALA A 247 -0.40 7.66 -5.32
N VAL A 248 0.40 8.11 -6.27
CA VAL A 248 0.85 7.29 -7.38
C VAL A 248 2.35 7.01 -7.29
N VAL A 249 2.76 5.86 -7.84
CA VAL A 249 4.15 5.43 -7.88
C VAL A 249 4.57 5.29 -9.34
N ILE A 250 5.46 6.16 -9.82
CA ILE A 250 6.16 5.94 -11.09
C ILE A 250 7.17 4.82 -10.86
N ASP A 251 6.82 3.62 -11.32
CA ASP A 251 7.50 2.37 -10.97
C ASP A 251 8.26 1.80 -12.17
N THR A 252 9.56 2.02 -12.20
CA THR A 252 10.47 1.60 -13.29
C THR A 252 11.67 0.82 -12.75
N ALA A 253 12.34 0.06 -13.64
CA ALA A 253 13.59 -0.62 -13.28
C ALA A 253 14.73 0.38 -13.03
N HIS A 254 14.67 1.57 -13.65
CA HIS A 254 15.66 2.64 -13.48
C HIS A 254 14.99 4.01 -13.50
N GLY A 255 14.80 4.60 -12.31
CA GLY A 255 14.11 5.90 -12.13
C GLY A 255 14.92 7.14 -12.54
N HIS A 256 16.25 7.02 -12.65
CA HIS A 256 17.12 8.14 -12.99
C HIS A 256 17.21 8.36 -14.51
N THR A 257 16.11 8.66 -15.15
CA THR A 257 16.02 8.86 -16.61
C THR A 257 15.22 10.13 -16.95
N LYS A 258 15.51 10.69 -18.13
CA LYS A 258 14.79 11.87 -18.67
C LYS A 258 13.30 11.59 -18.81
N GLY A 259 12.91 10.38 -19.25
CA GLY A 259 11.51 10.01 -19.44
C GLY A 259 10.73 9.99 -18.14
N VAL A 260 11.30 9.42 -17.08
CA VAL A 260 10.71 9.40 -15.73
C VAL A 260 10.45 10.82 -15.21
N VAL A 261 11.43 11.71 -15.34
CA VAL A 261 11.28 13.12 -14.90
C VAL A 261 10.27 13.87 -15.77
N GLY A 262 10.18 13.56 -17.06
CA GLY A 262 9.13 14.09 -17.94
C GLY A 262 7.73 13.78 -17.43
N VAL A 263 7.46 12.51 -17.18
CA VAL A 263 6.17 12.03 -16.64
C VAL A 263 5.88 12.62 -15.24
N LEU A 264 6.90 12.68 -14.36
CA LEU A 264 6.76 13.28 -13.03
C LEU A 264 6.29 14.74 -13.14
N LYS A 265 6.95 15.55 -13.96
CA LYS A 265 6.60 16.97 -14.14
C LYS A 265 5.21 17.15 -14.75
N GLU A 266 4.84 16.31 -15.71
CA GLU A 266 3.52 16.36 -16.35
C GLU A 266 2.40 16.03 -15.35
N ILE A 267 2.57 14.95 -14.53
CA ILE A 267 1.61 14.58 -13.51
C ILE A 267 1.49 15.67 -12.43
N LYS A 268 2.61 16.18 -11.92
CA LYS A 268 2.60 17.27 -10.92
C LYS A 268 2.00 18.54 -11.47
N GLY A 269 2.17 18.84 -12.76
CA GLY A 269 1.55 19.98 -13.42
C GLY A 269 0.02 19.83 -13.53
N LYS A 270 -0.48 18.63 -13.88
CA LYS A 270 -1.90 18.34 -14.02
C LYS A 270 -2.61 18.13 -12.68
N PHE A 271 -1.93 17.50 -11.71
CA PHE A 271 -2.45 17.13 -10.40
C PHE A 271 -1.53 17.60 -9.26
N PRO A 272 -1.45 18.91 -8.97
CA PRO A 272 -0.47 19.48 -8.03
C PRO A 272 -0.60 18.95 -6.60
N ASN A 273 -1.80 18.52 -6.20
CA ASN A 273 -2.07 17.96 -4.86
C ASN A 273 -1.86 16.44 -4.76
N LEU A 274 -1.57 15.76 -5.87
CA LEU A 274 -1.30 14.33 -5.87
C LEU A 274 0.13 14.07 -5.45
N ASP A 275 0.34 13.22 -4.45
CA ASP A 275 1.67 12.77 -4.08
C ASP A 275 2.21 11.75 -5.08
N VAL A 276 3.43 11.98 -5.56
CA VAL A 276 4.10 11.15 -6.56
C VAL A 276 5.39 10.58 -6.00
N ILE A 277 5.42 9.26 -5.89
CA ILE A 277 6.61 8.48 -5.50
C ILE A 277 7.33 8.07 -6.78
N VAL A 278 8.67 8.17 -6.80
CA VAL A 278 9.45 7.81 -7.98
C VAL A 278 10.50 6.77 -7.66
N GLY A 279 10.61 5.74 -8.48
CA GLY A 279 11.65 4.70 -8.36
C GLY A 279 11.72 3.78 -9.58
N ASN A 280 12.71 2.86 -9.61
CA ASN A 280 13.66 2.64 -8.52
C ASN A 280 14.98 3.35 -8.79
N ILE A 281 15.64 3.75 -7.73
CA ILE A 281 16.96 4.38 -7.78
C ILE A 281 17.92 3.69 -6.80
N ALA A 282 19.21 3.99 -6.87
CA ALA A 282 20.20 3.43 -5.96
C ALA A 282 21.28 4.45 -5.50
N THR A 283 21.29 5.65 -6.07
CA THR A 283 22.34 6.65 -5.81
C THR A 283 21.79 7.96 -5.27
N GLY A 284 22.60 8.67 -4.48
CA GLY A 284 22.26 9.99 -3.97
C GLY A 284 22.08 11.04 -5.07
N ALA A 285 22.82 10.94 -6.17
CA ALA A 285 22.65 11.82 -7.33
C ALA A 285 21.26 11.68 -7.96
N ALA A 286 20.77 10.43 -8.13
CA ALA A 286 19.44 10.17 -8.62
C ALA A 286 18.35 10.73 -7.67
N ALA A 287 18.54 10.57 -6.36
CA ALA A 287 17.61 11.07 -5.37
C ALA A 287 17.48 12.60 -5.41
N LYS A 288 18.61 13.32 -5.43
CA LYS A 288 18.60 14.79 -5.56
C LYS A 288 17.88 15.25 -6.82
N TYR A 289 18.20 14.63 -7.96
CA TYR A 289 17.59 14.97 -9.25
C TYR A 289 16.05 14.79 -9.25
N LEU A 290 15.55 13.71 -8.64
CA LEU A 290 14.11 13.46 -8.55
C LEU A 290 13.40 14.38 -7.55
N VAL A 291 14.05 14.68 -6.42
CA VAL A 291 13.52 15.62 -5.41
C VAL A 291 13.41 17.03 -5.98
N GLU A 292 14.44 17.50 -6.70
CA GLU A 292 14.43 18.78 -7.42
C GLU A 292 13.35 18.82 -8.52
N ALA A 293 13.05 17.67 -9.14
CA ALA A 293 11.98 17.55 -10.13
C ALA A 293 10.58 17.51 -9.53
N GLY A 294 10.41 17.42 -8.19
CA GLY A 294 9.14 17.47 -7.48
C GLY A 294 8.61 16.13 -6.97
N ALA A 295 9.44 15.11 -6.82
CA ALA A 295 9.06 13.86 -6.19
C ALA A 295 8.70 14.06 -4.71
N ASP A 296 7.61 13.41 -4.25
CA ASP A 296 7.14 13.47 -2.87
C ASP A 296 7.67 12.30 -2.00
N ALA A 297 8.24 11.29 -2.62
CA ALA A 297 9.04 10.23 -2.02
C ALA A 297 9.94 9.58 -3.08
N VAL A 298 11.04 8.96 -2.66
CA VAL A 298 11.92 8.20 -3.53
C VAL A 298 11.99 6.73 -3.10
N LYS A 299 11.95 5.82 -4.08
CA LYS A 299 11.95 4.37 -3.85
C LYS A 299 13.28 3.78 -4.30
N VAL A 300 13.99 3.14 -3.35
CA VAL A 300 15.38 2.70 -3.47
C VAL A 300 15.47 1.20 -3.58
N GLY A 301 16.12 0.71 -4.65
CA GLY A 301 16.37 -0.72 -4.83
C GLY A 301 16.57 -1.11 -6.30
N ILE A 302 17.82 -1.32 -6.70
CA ILE A 302 18.19 -1.86 -8.03
C ILE A 302 18.75 -3.27 -7.85
N GLY A 303 17.91 -4.27 -8.17
CA GLY A 303 18.28 -5.67 -8.15
C GLY A 303 18.33 -6.40 -6.80
N PRO A 304 17.79 -5.89 -5.64
CA PRO A 304 17.85 -6.62 -4.37
C PRO A 304 16.71 -7.63 -4.20
N GLY A 305 15.70 -7.64 -5.06
CA GLY A 305 14.53 -8.53 -4.93
C GLY A 305 14.90 -10.01 -5.11
N SER A 306 14.25 -10.91 -4.35
CA SER A 306 14.54 -12.36 -4.34
C SER A 306 14.32 -13.08 -5.68
N ILE A 307 13.51 -12.50 -6.56
CA ILE A 307 13.18 -13.01 -7.90
C ILE A 307 13.67 -12.07 -9.01
N CYS A 308 14.51 -11.09 -8.66
CA CYS A 308 15.13 -10.17 -9.61
C CYS A 308 16.46 -10.75 -10.11
N THR A 309 16.68 -10.71 -11.42
CA THR A 309 17.92 -11.15 -12.06
C THR A 309 18.68 -10.01 -12.75
N THR A 310 18.27 -8.75 -12.57
CA THR A 310 18.91 -7.56 -13.17
C THR A 310 20.42 -7.55 -12.95
N ARG A 311 20.89 -7.85 -11.73
CA ARG A 311 22.33 -7.87 -11.41
C ARG A 311 23.11 -8.95 -12.17
N VAL A 312 22.45 -10.06 -12.52
CA VAL A 312 23.07 -11.18 -13.24
C VAL A 312 22.96 -10.99 -14.75
N VAL A 313 21.81 -10.50 -15.23
CA VAL A 313 21.53 -10.34 -16.65
C VAL A 313 22.14 -9.05 -17.21
N ALA A 314 21.93 -7.93 -16.54
CA ALA A 314 22.41 -6.62 -16.98
C ALA A 314 23.73 -6.20 -16.32
N GLY A 315 24.19 -6.89 -15.27
CA GLY A 315 25.40 -6.53 -14.51
C GLY A 315 25.27 -5.24 -13.70
N VAL A 316 24.04 -4.73 -13.51
CA VAL A 316 23.76 -3.44 -12.85
C VAL A 316 23.03 -3.69 -11.54
N GLY A 317 23.42 -2.94 -10.50
CA GLY A 317 22.78 -2.99 -9.19
C GLY A 317 23.61 -2.28 -8.14
N PHE A 318 23.04 -2.18 -6.94
CA PHE A 318 23.73 -1.62 -5.78
C PHE A 318 23.31 -2.41 -4.53
N PRO A 319 24.22 -2.78 -3.63
CA PRO A 319 23.88 -3.44 -2.37
C PRO A 319 22.93 -2.57 -1.53
N GLN A 320 21.83 -3.16 -1.07
CA GLN A 320 20.66 -2.42 -0.64
C GLN A 320 20.88 -1.52 0.58
N PHE A 321 21.63 -2.02 1.57
CA PHE A 321 21.93 -1.25 2.76
C PHE A 321 22.71 0.04 2.42
N SER A 322 23.76 -0.09 1.60
CA SER A 322 24.55 1.05 1.13
C SER A 322 23.74 2.01 0.26
N ALA A 323 22.84 1.49 -0.61
CA ALA A 323 21.98 2.34 -1.43
C ALA A 323 21.05 3.21 -0.57
N VAL A 324 20.46 2.63 0.48
CA VAL A 324 19.58 3.36 1.40
C VAL A 324 20.35 4.43 2.16
N LEU A 325 21.54 4.11 2.70
CA LEU A 325 22.42 5.07 3.39
C LEU A 325 22.78 6.27 2.49
N GLU A 326 23.22 5.99 1.26
CA GLU A 326 23.65 7.03 0.31
C GLU A 326 22.49 7.95 -0.08
N VAL A 327 21.33 7.36 -0.42
CA VAL A 327 20.14 8.12 -0.81
C VAL A 327 19.64 8.96 0.36
N ALA A 328 19.51 8.38 1.55
CA ALA A 328 19.02 9.10 2.73
C ALA A 328 19.94 10.28 3.11
N ALA A 329 21.25 10.07 3.06
CA ALA A 329 22.22 11.13 3.31
C ALA A 329 22.12 12.27 2.27
N ALA A 330 21.92 11.91 0.98
CA ALA A 330 21.87 12.86 -0.11
C ALA A 330 20.68 13.82 -0.07
N ILE A 331 19.52 13.36 0.46
CA ILE A 331 18.29 14.17 0.53
C ILE A 331 17.90 14.56 1.96
N LYS A 332 18.83 14.42 2.90
CA LYS A 332 18.63 14.84 4.31
C LYS A 332 18.22 16.32 4.36
N GLY A 333 17.16 16.61 5.12
CA GLY A 333 16.64 17.99 5.29
C GLY A 333 15.64 18.44 4.22
N THR A 334 15.40 17.68 3.14
CA THR A 334 14.43 18.03 2.09
C THR A 334 12.97 17.75 2.49
N GLY A 335 12.74 16.97 3.54
CA GLY A 335 11.42 16.48 3.96
C GLY A 335 10.83 15.38 3.05
N VAL A 336 11.60 14.89 2.06
CA VAL A 336 11.20 13.80 1.17
C VAL A 336 11.60 12.46 1.78
N PRO A 337 10.66 11.55 2.05
CA PRO A 337 10.95 10.25 2.66
C PRO A 337 11.57 9.26 1.67
N VAL A 338 12.28 8.28 2.23
CA VAL A 338 12.95 7.19 1.53
C VAL A 338 12.19 5.89 1.76
N ILE A 339 11.86 5.17 0.68
CA ILE A 339 11.26 3.84 0.71
C ILE A 339 12.33 2.81 0.33
N ALA A 340 12.68 1.91 1.24
CA ALA A 340 13.60 0.80 0.95
C ALA A 340 12.84 -0.37 0.31
N ASP A 341 13.06 -0.60 -0.99
CA ASP A 341 12.35 -1.62 -1.77
C ASP A 341 13.26 -2.81 -2.10
N GLY A 342 12.96 -3.94 -1.48
CA GLY A 342 13.67 -5.21 -1.66
C GLY A 342 14.86 -5.43 -0.72
N GLY A 343 15.39 -6.66 -0.76
CA GLY A 343 16.51 -7.09 0.08
C GLY A 343 16.13 -7.49 1.51
N ILE A 344 14.90 -7.25 1.95
CA ILE A 344 14.37 -7.65 3.26
C ILE A 344 14.01 -9.14 3.23
N ARG A 345 14.69 -9.94 4.04
CA ARG A 345 14.46 -11.40 4.16
C ARG A 345 13.96 -11.81 5.53
N TYR A 346 14.43 -11.14 6.56
CA TYR A 346 14.08 -11.38 7.95
C TYR A 346 13.48 -10.14 8.59
N THR A 347 12.77 -10.34 9.67
CA THR A 347 12.17 -9.26 10.47
C THR A 347 13.20 -8.23 10.92
N GLY A 348 14.40 -8.70 11.30
CA GLY A 348 15.52 -7.86 11.73
C GLY A 348 16.12 -6.95 10.66
N ASP A 349 15.82 -7.19 9.37
CA ASP A 349 16.27 -6.30 8.29
C ASP A 349 15.47 -5.00 8.26
N ILE A 350 14.23 -5.00 8.77
CA ILE A 350 13.38 -3.81 8.83
C ILE A 350 14.01 -2.70 9.69
N PRO A 351 14.37 -2.94 10.97
CA PRO A 351 15.06 -1.92 11.78
C PRO A 351 16.42 -1.51 11.18
N LYS A 352 17.16 -2.42 10.50
CA LYS A 352 18.39 -2.06 9.80
C LYS A 352 18.14 -1.09 8.65
N ALA A 353 17.10 -1.33 7.83
CA ALA A 353 16.73 -0.45 6.72
C ALA A 353 16.32 0.95 7.23
N ILE A 354 15.54 1.00 8.32
CA ILE A 354 15.10 2.25 8.92
C ILE A 354 16.26 3.00 9.53
N ALA A 355 17.11 2.36 10.33
CA ALA A 355 18.29 2.99 10.89
C ALA A 355 19.30 3.47 9.81
N ALA A 356 19.34 2.80 8.65
CA ALA A 356 20.11 3.25 7.49
C ALA A 356 19.51 4.52 6.83
N GLY A 357 18.33 4.95 7.25
CA GLY A 357 17.72 6.20 6.80
C GLY A 357 16.40 6.04 6.01
N ALA A 358 15.91 4.82 5.80
CA ALA A 358 14.57 4.63 5.22
C ALA A 358 13.48 5.08 6.20
N ASP A 359 12.41 5.63 5.66
CA ASP A 359 11.20 5.95 6.42
C ASP A 359 10.24 4.75 6.44
N THR A 360 10.22 3.98 5.33
CA THR A 360 9.39 2.81 5.16
C THR A 360 10.11 1.72 4.39
N VAL A 361 9.62 0.49 4.50
CA VAL A 361 10.11 -0.66 3.73
C VAL A 361 9.01 -1.21 2.83
N MET A 362 9.36 -1.54 1.57
CA MET A 362 8.45 -2.21 0.64
C MET A 362 8.78 -3.69 0.59
N LEU A 363 7.76 -4.53 0.80
CA LEU A 363 7.89 -5.98 0.89
C LEU A 363 7.17 -6.68 -0.26
N GLY A 364 7.88 -7.58 -0.94
CA GLY A 364 7.34 -8.47 -1.98
C GLY A 364 7.24 -9.91 -1.49
N SER A 365 8.38 -10.64 -1.45
CA SER A 365 8.44 -12.06 -1.12
C SER A 365 7.86 -12.42 0.26
N LEU A 366 8.07 -11.57 1.25
CA LEU A 366 7.57 -11.80 2.60
C LEU A 366 6.04 -11.75 2.69
N LEU A 367 5.38 -11.03 1.76
CA LEU A 367 3.93 -10.90 1.68
C LEU A 367 3.29 -11.79 0.61
N ALA A 368 4.04 -12.23 -0.39
CA ALA A 368 3.53 -13.02 -1.51
C ALA A 368 2.88 -14.36 -1.07
N GLY A 369 3.31 -14.93 0.06
CA GLY A 369 2.77 -16.16 0.64
C GLY A 369 1.45 -16.01 1.41
N THR A 370 1.00 -14.79 1.65
CA THR A 370 -0.21 -14.55 2.45
C THR A 370 -1.50 -14.86 1.67
N LYS A 371 -2.59 -15.07 2.39
CA LYS A 371 -3.92 -15.37 1.83
C LYS A 371 -4.45 -14.23 0.96
N GLU A 372 -4.12 -13.00 1.28
CA GLU A 372 -4.58 -11.77 0.61
C GLU A 372 -3.84 -11.49 -0.69
N SER A 373 -2.65 -12.08 -0.89
CA SER A 373 -1.91 -11.93 -2.14
C SER A 373 -2.65 -12.61 -3.30
N PRO A 374 -2.63 -12.01 -4.52
CA PRO A 374 -3.37 -12.54 -5.67
C PRO A 374 -2.73 -13.77 -6.31
N GLY A 375 -1.46 -14.09 -6.00
CA GLY A 375 -0.78 -15.24 -6.55
C GLY A 375 -1.57 -16.55 -6.38
N GLU A 376 -1.55 -17.41 -7.38
CA GLU A 376 -2.25 -18.70 -7.38
C GLU A 376 -1.76 -19.59 -6.22
N THR A 377 -2.69 -20.29 -5.57
CA THR A 377 -2.34 -21.27 -4.54
C THR A 377 -2.01 -22.61 -5.19
N ILE A 378 -0.80 -23.09 -4.96
CA ILE A 378 -0.25 -24.33 -5.52
C ILE A 378 -0.10 -25.35 -4.39
N ILE A 379 -0.56 -26.59 -4.63
CA ILE A 379 -0.28 -27.73 -3.75
C ILE A 379 0.90 -28.50 -4.34
N TYR A 380 1.98 -28.65 -3.58
CA TYR A 380 3.16 -29.37 -3.99
C TYR A 380 3.70 -30.19 -2.80
N GLU A 381 3.94 -31.48 -2.99
CA GLU A 381 4.38 -32.40 -1.93
C GLU A 381 3.55 -32.31 -0.64
N GLY A 382 2.20 -32.19 -0.78
CA GLY A 382 1.26 -32.08 0.33
C GLY A 382 1.27 -30.74 1.07
N ARG A 383 2.07 -29.76 0.66
CA ARG A 383 2.16 -28.43 1.25
C ARG A 383 1.57 -27.36 0.33
N LYS A 384 1.05 -26.28 0.94
CA LYS A 384 0.51 -25.13 0.18
C LYS A 384 1.62 -24.12 -0.08
N PHE A 385 1.66 -23.63 -1.32
CA PHE A 385 2.51 -22.53 -1.78
C PHE A 385 1.68 -21.49 -2.51
N LYS A 386 2.25 -20.31 -2.73
CA LYS A 386 1.70 -19.25 -3.58
C LYS A 386 2.66 -19.01 -4.73
N SER A 387 2.12 -18.83 -5.94
CA SER A 387 2.90 -18.36 -7.08
C SER A 387 3.44 -16.96 -6.81
N TYR A 388 4.70 -16.75 -7.10
CA TYR A 388 5.37 -15.46 -6.95
C TYR A 388 6.29 -15.21 -8.14
N ARG A 389 6.11 -14.09 -8.85
CA ARG A 389 6.88 -13.76 -10.03
C ARG A 389 7.45 -12.35 -10.01
N GLY A 390 8.64 -12.20 -10.60
CA GLY A 390 9.26 -10.91 -10.86
C GLY A 390 8.52 -10.16 -11.96
N MET A 391 8.42 -8.84 -11.84
CA MET A 391 7.82 -7.99 -12.88
C MET A 391 8.62 -8.01 -14.19
N GLY A 392 9.91 -8.41 -14.13
CA GLY A 392 10.77 -8.66 -15.29
C GLY A 392 10.75 -10.10 -15.80
N SER A 393 9.86 -10.97 -15.32
CA SER A 393 9.67 -12.31 -15.92
C SER A 393 8.95 -12.21 -17.25
N VAL A 394 9.17 -13.20 -18.14
CA VAL A 394 8.50 -13.25 -19.46
C VAL A 394 6.99 -13.15 -19.30
N GLU A 395 6.42 -13.89 -18.37
CA GLU A 395 4.98 -13.95 -18.12
C GLU A 395 4.42 -12.59 -17.63
N ALA A 396 5.17 -11.86 -16.79
CA ALA A 396 4.77 -10.54 -16.36
C ALA A 396 4.88 -9.50 -17.49
N MET A 397 5.92 -9.59 -18.31
CA MET A 397 6.10 -8.73 -19.48
C MET A 397 4.99 -8.93 -20.53
N GLN A 398 4.52 -10.16 -20.75
CA GLN A 398 3.39 -10.46 -21.63
C GLN A 398 2.08 -9.83 -21.17
N THR A 399 1.92 -9.60 -19.88
CA THR A 399 0.71 -9.05 -19.27
C THR A 399 0.73 -7.53 -19.07
N GLY A 400 1.87 -6.84 -19.37
CA GLY A 400 1.92 -5.38 -19.35
C GLY A 400 3.09 -4.71 -18.62
N SER A 401 4.14 -5.46 -18.20
CA SER A 401 5.29 -4.86 -17.51
C SER A 401 6.52 -4.59 -18.40
N LYS A 402 6.40 -4.71 -19.72
CA LYS A 402 7.50 -4.47 -20.68
C LYS A 402 8.12 -3.07 -20.54
N ASP A 403 7.29 -2.05 -20.37
CA ASP A 403 7.70 -0.65 -20.22
C ASP A 403 8.53 -0.38 -18.97
N ARG A 404 8.31 -1.14 -17.88
CA ARG A 404 9.13 -1.09 -16.66
C ARG A 404 10.61 -1.36 -16.97
N TYR A 405 10.90 -2.19 -17.97
CA TYR A 405 12.22 -2.63 -18.39
C TYR A 405 12.64 -2.03 -19.74
N PHE A 406 11.95 -0.98 -20.22
CA PHE A 406 12.23 -0.31 -21.49
C PHE A 406 12.16 -1.23 -22.72
N GLN A 407 11.29 -2.25 -22.69
CA GLN A 407 11.09 -3.22 -23.77
C GLN A 407 9.66 -3.16 -24.33
N ASP A 408 8.99 -2.04 -24.20
CA ASP A 408 7.61 -1.80 -24.61
C ASP A 408 7.39 -1.89 -26.14
N VAL A 409 8.42 -1.59 -26.91
CA VAL A 409 8.40 -1.65 -28.40
C VAL A 409 8.65 -3.04 -28.98
N GLU A 410 9.05 -4.02 -28.17
CA GLU A 410 9.34 -5.38 -28.65
C GLU A 410 8.09 -6.27 -28.58
N ASP A 411 7.60 -6.73 -29.72
CA ASP A 411 6.41 -7.57 -29.82
C ASP A 411 6.75 -9.07 -29.87
N ASP A 412 7.96 -9.42 -30.29
CA ASP A 412 8.40 -10.83 -30.34
C ASP A 412 8.87 -11.29 -28.95
N ILE A 413 8.06 -12.17 -28.32
CA ILE A 413 8.34 -12.74 -26.99
C ILE A 413 9.74 -13.35 -26.90
N LYS A 414 10.22 -13.94 -28.00
CA LYS A 414 11.55 -14.62 -28.06
C LYS A 414 12.71 -13.63 -28.00
N LYS A 415 12.45 -12.36 -28.26
CA LYS A 415 13.46 -11.28 -28.18
C LYS A 415 13.45 -10.52 -26.87
N LEU A 416 12.46 -10.76 -26.01
CA LEU A 416 12.46 -10.16 -24.66
C LEU A 416 13.66 -10.67 -23.86
N VAL A 417 14.30 -9.78 -23.13
CA VAL A 417 15.39 -10.09 -22.20
C VAL A 417 14.84 -10.02 -20.77
N PRO A 418 14.47 -11.15 -20.16
CA PRO A 418 13.88 -11.15 -18.82
C PRO A 418 14.91 -10.83 -17.74
N GLU A 419 14.51 -9.96 -16.82
CA GLU A 419 15.28 -9.59 -15.62
C GLU A 419 14.59 -10.08 -14.33
N GLY A 420 13.84 -11.15 -14.42
CA GLY A 420 13.13 -11.76 -13.31
C GLY A 420 12.68 -13.18 -13.63
N ILE A 421 12.38 -13.92 -12.58
CA ILE A 421 11.95 -15.32 -12.66
C ILE A 421 10.54 -15.51 -12.09
N VAL A 422 9.94 -16.65 -12.40
CA VAL A 422 8.74 -17.17 -11.74
C VAL A 422 9.15 -18.23 -10.73
N GLY A 423 8.61 -18.15 -9.53
CA GLY A 423 8.86 -19.10 -8.45
C GLY A 423 7.61 -19.30 -7.60
N ARG A 424 7.79 -19.96 -6.47
CA ARG A 424 6.76 -20.14 -5.45
C ARG A 424 7.32 -19.84 -4.07
N VAL A 425 6.45 -19.37 -3.19
CA VAL A 425 6.77 -19.13 -1.77
C VAL A 425 5.83 -19.94 -0.89
N PRO A 426 6.26 -20.40 0.30
CA PRO A 426 5.38 -21.08 1.24
C PRO A 426 4.13 -20.23 1.56
N TYR A 427 2.98 -20.89 1.70
CA TYR A 427 1.77 -20.25 2.20
C TYR A 427 1.92 -19.89 3.67
N LYS A 428 1.59 -18.65 4.04
CA LYS A 428 1.86 -18.07 5.36
C LYS A 428 0.59 -17.73 6.19
N GLY A 429 -0.60 -18.09 5.71
CA GLY A 429 -1.85 -17.72 6.41
C GLY A 429 -2.28 -16.27 6.17
N ASP A 430 -2.98 -15.70 7.13
CA ASP A 430 -3.50 -14.34 7.03
C ASP A 430 -2.39 -13.28 7.17
N LEU A 431 -2.52 -12.17 6.45
CA LEU A 431 -1.55 -11.07 6.44
C LEU A 431 -1.29 -10.52 7.86
N TYR A 432 -2.33 -10.41 8.66
CA TYR A 432 -2.27 -9.93 10.05
C TYR A 432 -1.15 -10.62 10.86
N GLU A 433 -1.03 -11.95 10.75
CA GLU A 433 -0.01 -12.72 11.50
C GLU A 433 1.41 -12.29 11.09
N SER A 434 1.64 -12.11 9.79
CA SER A 434 2.94 -11.66 9.26
C SER A 434 3.26 -10.22 9.71
N ILE A 435 2.31 -9.30 9.59
CA ILE A 435 2.49 -7.90 10.00
C ILE A 435 2.76 -7.79 11.51
N HIS A 436 2.06 -8.59 12.32
CA HIS A 436 2.29 -8.65 13.77
C HIS A 436 3.74 -9.01 14.10
N GLN A 437 4.31 -10.03 13.42
CA GLN A 437 5.71 -10.42 13.61
C GLN A 437 6.69 -9.33 13.17
N PHE A 438 6.41 -8.66 12.03
CA PHE A 438 7.28 -7.58 11.52
C PHE A 438 7.29 -6.39 12.47
N ILE A 439 6.13 -5.97 12.96
CA ILE A 439 6.00 -4.89 13.95
C ILE A 439 6.71 -5.28 15.26
N GLY A 440 6.53 -6.51 15.72
CA GLY A 440 7.17 -7.02 16.92
C GLY A 440 8.70 -6.96 16.84
N GLY A 441 9.26 -7.42 15.73
CA GLY A 441 10.71 -7.35 15.49
C GLY A 441 11.25 -5.93 15.35
N LEU A 442 10.53 -5.03 14.66
CA LEU A 442 10.91 -3.63 14.59
C LEU A 442 10.92 -2.99 15.98
N ARG A 443 9.86 -3.16 16.76
CA ARG A 443 9.77 -2.63 18.12
C ARG A 443 10.85 -3.18 19.03
N ALA A 444 11.18 -4.47 18.92
CA ALA A 444 12.29 -5.07 19.68
C ALA A 444 13.62 -4.42 19.29
N GLY A 445 13.93 -4.28 18.00
CA GLY A 445 15.13 -3.59 17.52
C GLY A 445 15.22 -2.15 18.00
N MET A 446 14.13 -1.40 17.96
CA MET A 446 14.06 -0.02 18.49
C MET A 446 14.29 0.01 20.00
N GLY A 447 13.71 -0.92 20.75
CA GLY A 447 13.93 -1.05 22.19
C GLY A 447 15.39 -1.34 22.54
N TYR A 448 16.06 -2.24 21.82
CA TYR A 448 17.50 -2.50 22.00
C TYR A 448 18.38 -1.30 21.68
N CYS A 449 17.96 -0.46 20.75
CA CYS A 449 18.72 0.74 20.36
C CYS A 449 18.34 1.99 21.16
N GLY A 450 17.41 1.91 22.12
CA GLY A 450 16.93 3.07 22.89
C GLY A 450 16.14 4.09 22.06
N ALA A 451 15.59 3.69 20.92
CA ALA A 451 14.90 4.57 20.00
C ALA A 451 13.38 4.60 20.27
N LYS A 452 12.88 5.72 20.77
CA LYS A 452 11.45 5.92 21.09
C LYS A 452 10.55 6.01 19.85
N ASP A 453 11.10 6.41 18.71
CA ASP A 453 10.40 6.60 17.44
C ASP A 453 11.34 6.35 16.25
N ILE A 454 10.75 6.32 15.05
CA ILE A 454 11.48 6.10 13.79
C ILE A 454 12.56 7.16 13.56
N ALA A 455 12.28 8.42 13.85
CA ALA A 455 13.23 9.52 13.67
C ALA A 455 14.47 9.33 14.56
N THR A 456 14.27 8.95 15.83
CA THR A 456 15.35 8.64 16.76
C THR A 456 16.20 7.46 16.24
N LEU A 457 15.57 6.37 15.77
CA LEU A 457 16.32 5.22 15.23
C LEU A 457 17.17 5.60 14.01
N LYS A 458 16.65 6.45 13.12
CA LYS A 458 17.39 6.98 11.95
C LYS A 458 18.58 7.85 12.34
N GLU A 459 18.48 8.59 13.42
CA GLU A 459 19.48 9.52 13.86
C GLU A 459 20.58 8.85 14.72
N THR A 460 20.19 7.95 15.63
CA THR A 460 21.10 7.42 16.66
C THR A 460 21.56 5.98 16.38
N GLY A 461 20.91 5.27 15.46
CA GLY A 461 21.24 3.89 15.12
C GLY A 461 22.68 3.77 14.59
N GLN A 462 23.47 2.89 15.22
CA GLN A 462 24.84 2.60 14.81
C GLN A 462 24.95 1.16 14.34
N PHE A 463 25.89 0.92 13.43
CA PHE A 463 26.13 -0.39 12.85
C PHE A 463 27.55 -0.89 13.07
N VAL A 464 27.65 -2.20 13.25
CA VAL A 464 28.91 -2.93 13.13
C VAL A 464 28.87 -3.79 11.87
N LYS A 465 29.96 -3.79 11.09
CA LYS A 465 30.13 -4.74 9.98
C LYS A 465 30.45 -6.11 10.53
N ILE A 466 29.85 -7.14 9.96
CA ILE A 466 30.13 -8.54 10.32
C ILE A 466 30.70 -9.31 9.15
N THR A 467 31.40 -10.40 9.47
CA THR A 467 31.97 -11.35 8.50
C THR A 467 30.98 -12.46 8.17
N ALA A 468 31.31 -13.33 7.20
CA ALA A 468 30.56 -14.54 6.94
C ALA A 468 30.40 -15.44 8.21
N SER A 469 31.40 -15.45 9.07
CA SER A 469 31.32 -16.15 10.37
C SER A 469 30.30 -15.49 11.29
N GLY A 470 30.22 -14.16 11.32
CA GLY A 470 29.21 -13.42 12.07
C GLY A 470 27.79 -13.65 11.55
N ILE A 471 27.62 -13.86 10.25
CA ILE A 471 26.33 -14.25 9.67
C ILE A 471 25.93 -15.64 10.19
N ASN A 472 26.84 -16.62 10.20
CA ASN A 472 26.57 -17.95 10.73
C ASN A 472 26.23 -17.92 12.22
N GLU A 473 26.94 -17.12 13.01
CA GLU A 473 26.67 -16.91 14.46
C GLU A 473 25.27 -16.27 14.67
N SER A 474 24.80 -15.43 13.74
CA SER A 474 23.49 -14.76 13.83
C SER A 474 22.30 -15.71 13.63
N HIS A 475 22.52 -16.89 13.07
CA HIS A 475 21.50 -17.91 12.88
C HIS A 475 21.65 -19.03 13.92
N PRO A 476 20.56 -19.75 14.27
CA PRO A 476 20.68 -20.96 15.08
C PRO A 476 21.69 -21.94 14.47
N HIS A 477 22.74 -22.26 15.22
CA HIS A 477 23.81 -23.15 14.79
C HIS A 477 24.04 -24.25 15.86
N ASP A 478 24.64 -25.36 15.46
CA ASP A 478 24.95 -26.50 16.32
C ASP A 478 23.73 -27.12 17.03
N VAL A 479 22.52 -26.89 16.53
CA VAL A 479 21.26 -27.45 17.01
C VAL A 479 20.36 -27.89 15.86
N THR A 480 19.51 -28.88 16.10
CA THR A 480 18.43 -29.26 15.17
C THR A 480 17.14 -28.58 15.60
N ILE A 481 16.52 -27.79 14.74
CA ILE A 481 15.23 -27.15 15.00
C ILE A 481 14.15 -28.24 15.03
N THR A 482 13.53 -28.45 16.19
CA THR A 482 12.45 -29.43 16.37
C THR A 482 11.07 -28.79 16.33
N LYS A 483 11.00 -27.45 16.52
CA LYS A 483 9.77 -26.67 16.41
C LYS A 483 10.10 -25.32 15.76
N GLU A 484 9.47 -25.06 14.63
CA GLU A 484 9.64 -23.79 13.90
C GLU A 484 9.05 -22.60 14.68
N SER A 485 9.74 -21.46 14.59
CA SER A 485 9.24 -20.19 15.11
C SER A 485 8.43 -19.47 14.01
N PRO A 486 7.35 -18.75 14.34
CA PRO A 486 6.52 -18.07 13.33
C PRO A 486 7.27 -16.96 12.57
N ASN A 487 8.38 -16.48 13.09
CA ASN A 487 9.19 -15.39 12.54
C ASN A 487 10.58 -15.83 12.05
N TYR A 488 10.87 -17.11 12.06
CA TYR A 488 12.12 -17.65 11.57
C TYR A 488 11.90 -18.94 10.77
N SER A 489 12.36 -18.92 9.51
CA SER A 489 12.48 -20.09 8.62
C SER A 489 13.83 -20.04 7.93
N ARG A 490 14.47 -21.17 7.81
CA ARG A 490 15.74 -21.34 7.07
C ARG A 490 15.49 -21.61 5.60
#